data_6113bc8fa846704eb244ac8e6f8610d4
#
_entry.id   6113bc8fa846704eb244ac8e6f8610d4
#
_cell.length_a   1.000
_cell.length_b   1.000
_cell.length_c   1.000
_cell.angle_alpha   90.00
_cell.angle_beta   90.00
_cell.angle_gamma   90.00
#
_symmetry.space_group_name_H-M   'P 1'
#
loop_
_entity.id
_entity.type
_entity.pdbx_description
1 polymer ?
#
loop_
_entity_poly.entity_id
_entity_poly.type
_entity_poly.pdbx_seq_one_letter_code
_entity_poly.pdbx_strand_id
1 'polypeptide(L)'
;MEYNVKSGNPEKQRSACIVVGVHEPRKLTGAAEQLDEVSDGFISNILRRGDLEGKVGQVLLLHNVPNTLSDRVLLIGCGKERELGDQQYHKIIAKTVKTLNDTGSMEAVCFLTELNVKGRDSQWKVKHAVEAAEECLYRFDELKSEAPAERRPLRKITFTVPTRKELTEGETALEQGICVASGVKKCRDLGNLPGNICHPTYLAEQAEALAEPVSYTHLTLPTIA
;
A
#
# COMPACT_ATOMS: atom_id res chain seq x y z
N MET A 1 -4.88 2.00 9.92
CA MET A 1 -5.10 2.53 8.55
C MET A 1 -6.43 2.02 8.03
N GLU A 2 -7.18 2.83 7.28
CA GLU A 2 -8.40 2.37 6.58
C GLU A 2 -8.05 1.98 5.15
N TYR A 3 -8.54 0.84 4.70
CA TYR A 3 -8.37 0.32 3.35
C TYR A 3 -9.70 0.08 2.68
N ASN A 4 -9.81 0.42 1.40
CA ASN A 4 -10.99 0.17 0.58
C ASN A 4 -10.57 -0.33 -0.81
N VAL A 5 -11.52 -0.98 -1.50
CA VAL A 5 -11.38 -1.34 -2.91
C VAL A 5 -12.47 -0.64 -3.72
N LYS A 6 -12.10 -0.16 -4.90
CA LYS A 6 -13.03 0.47 -5.86
C LYS A 6 -12.67 0.06 -7.29
N SER A 7 -13.61 0.27 -8.20
CA SER A 7 -13.34 0.28 -9.64
C SER A 7 -13.76 1.62 -10.22
N GLY A 8 -13.07 2.11 -11.22
CA GLY A 8 -13.45 3.34 -11.91
C GLY A 8 -12.23 4.13 -12.41
N ASN A 9 -12.49 5.09 -13.25
CA ASN A 9 -11.47 5.87 -13.94
C ASN A 9 -10.75 6.86 -13.00
N PRO A 10 -9.45 7.08 -13.18
CA PRO A 10 -8.64 7.93 -12.31
C PRO A 10 -9.10 9.40 -12.33
N GLU A 11 -9.50 9.96 -13.48
CA GLU A 11 -9.91 11.36 -13.61
C GLU A 11 -11.21 11.68 -12.84
N LYS A 12 -12.03 10.66 -12.56
CA LYS A 12 -13.31 10.80 -11.83
C LYS A 12 -13.17 10.58 -10.32
N GLN A 13 -11.98 10.24 -9.84
CA GLN A 13 -11.76 10.03 -8.41
C GLN A 13 -11.54 11.36 -7.70
N ARG A 14 -12.42 11.67 -6.75
CA ARG A 14 -12.23 12.79 -5.83
C ARG A 14 -11.44 12.29 -4.61
N SER A 15 -10.19 12.73 -4.50
CA SER A 15 -9.28 12.34 -3.41
C SER A 15 -8.20 13.40 -3.22
N ALA A 16 -7.57 13.42 -2.07
CA ALA A 16 -6.42 14.30 -1.83
C ALA A 16 -5.21 13.94 -2.71
N CYS A 17 -5.08 12.66 -3.10
CA CYS A 17 -4.02 12.22 -4.00
C CYS A 17 -4.45 11.01 -4.84
N ILE A 18 -4.12 11.00 -6.13
CA ILE A 18 -4.20 9.84 -7.01
C ILE A 18 -2.79 9.34 -7.28
N VAL A 19 -2.60 8.02 -7.19
CA VAL A 19 -1.31 7.38 -7.45
C VAL A 19 -1.38 6.58 -8.73
N VAL A 20 -0.47 6.87 -9.67
CA VAL A 20 -0.35 6.15 -10.95
C VAL A 20 1.10 5.81 -11.24
N GLY A 21 1.32 4.79 -12.07
CA GLY A 21 2.64 4.28 -12.39
C GLY A 21 3.21 4.83 -13.70
N VAL A 22 4.54 4.87 -13.79
CA VAL A 22 5.29 5.15 -15.01
C VAL A 22 6.35 4.08 -15.19
N HIS A 23 6.37 3.39 -16.33
CA HIS A 23 7.40 2.42 -16.68
C HIS A 23 8.61 3.08 -17.34
N GLU A 24 9.76 2.40 -17.33
CA GLU A 24 10.90 2.73 -18.16
C GLU A 24 10.66 2.36 -19.64
N PRO A 25 11.13 3.20 -20.59
CA PRO A 25 11.59 4.59 -20.44
C PRO A 25 10.43 5.58 -20.56
N ARG A 26 9.93 6.13 -19.45
CA ARG A 26 8.88 7.17 -19.42
C ARG A 26 7.53 6.76 -20.02
N LYS A 27 7.23 5.46 -20.04
CA LYS A 27 5.98 4.92 -20.56
C LYS A 27 4.91 5.00 -19.47
N LEU A 28 3.81 5.67 -19.78
CA LEU A 28 2.66 5.76 -18.87
C LEU A 28 2.00 4.38 -18.70
N THR A 29 1.45 4.12 -17.51
CA THR A 29 0.52 2.99 -17.28
C THR A 29 -0.88 3.39 -17.74
N GLY A 30 -1.80 2.44 -17.93
CA GLY A 30 -3.15 2.74 -18.42
C GLY A 30 -3.88 3.84 -17.63
N ALA A 31 -3.80 3.83 -16.29
CA ALA A 31 -4.37 4.88 -15.46
C ALA A 31 -3.65 6.24 -15.64
N ALA A 32 -2.34 6.22 -15.83
CA ALA A 32 -1.57 7.44 -16.09
C ALA A 32 -1.86 8.01 -17.50
N GLU A 33 -2.07 7.14 -18.51
CA GLU A 33 -2.49 7.54 -19.85
C GLU A 33 -3.84 8.26 -19.83
N GLN A 34 -4.82 7.73 -19.10
CA GLN A 34 -6.13 8.36 -18.94
C GLN A 34 -6.04 9.76 -18.30
N LEU A 35 -5.19 9.92 -17.28
CA LEU A 35 -4.95 11.25 -16.68
C LEU A 35 -4.23 12.19 -17.64
N ASP A 36 -3.30 11.68 -18.44
CA ASP A 36 -2.57 12.48 -19.41
C ASP A 36 -3.48 12.96 -20.55
N GLU A 37 -4.38 12.10 -21.05
CA GLU A 37 -5.38 12.46 -22.06
C GLU A 37 -6.30 13.58 -21.60
N VAL A 38 -6.89 13.47 -20.40
CA VAL A 38 -7.81 14.50 -19.89
C VAL A 38 -7.11 15.80 -19.51
N SER A 39 -5.81 15.74 -19.24
CA SER A 39 -4.98 16.92 -18.93
C SER A 39 -4.23 17.48 -20.14
N ASP A 40 -4.65 17.13 -21.35
CA ASP A 40 -4.07 17.62 -22.62
C ASP A 40 -2.55 17.39 -22.73
N GLY A 41 -2.07 16.20 -22.29
CA GLY A 41 -0.67 15.82 -22.35
C GLY A 41 0.22 16.46 -21.29
N PHE A 42 -0.36 16.95 -20.20
CA PHE A 42 0.37 17.61 -19.12
C PHE A 42 1.45 16.72 -18.50
N ILE A 43 1.10 15.46 -18.19
CA ILE A 43 2.02 14.49 -17.57
C ILE A 43 3.13 14.15 -18.56
N SER A 44 2.81 13.82 -19.80
CA SER A 44 3.78 13.54 -20.86
C SER A 44 4.78 14.68 -21.09
N ASN A 45 4.31 15.92 -21.02
CA ASN A 45 5.17 17.10 -21.19
C ASN A 45 6.19 17.22 -20.06
N ILE A 46 5.80 16.90 -18.82
CA ILE A 46 6.71 16.88 -17.67
C ILE A 46 7.74 15.74 -17.83
N LEU A 47 7.29 14.54 -18.19
CA LEU A 47 8.18 13.40 -18.41
C LEU A 47 9.22 13.65 -19.52
N ARG A 48 8.87 14.36 -20.57
CA ARG A 48 9.80 14.74 -21.66
C ARG A 48 10.94 15.62 -21.17
N ARG A 49 10.72 16.44 -20.13
CA ARG A 49 11.77 17.28 -19.51
C ARG A 49 12.78 16.48 -18.71
N GLY A 50 12.49 15.19 -18.41
CA GLY A 50 13.39 14.31 -17.69
C GLY A 50 13.19 14.26 -16.18
N ASP A 51 12.09 14.81 -15.65
CA ASP A 51 11.83 14.85 -14.21
C ASP A 51 11.60 13.46 -13.61
N LEU A 52 11.16 12.48 -14.41
CA LEU A 52 10.98 11.08 -14.03
C LEU A 52 11.33 10.15 -15.20
N GLU A 53 12.20 9.19 -14.96
CA GLU A 53 12.61 8.18 -15.95
C GLU A 53 11.76 6.92 -15.92
N GLY A 54 11.04 6.69 -14.80
CA GLY A 54 10.25 5.48 -14.56
C GLY A 54 10.99 4.36 -13.83
N LYS A 55 12.22 4.58 -13.34
CA LYS A 55 12.97 3.58 -12.55
C LYS A 55 12.24 3.24 -11.26
N VAL A 56 12.33 1.99 -10.81
CA VAL A 56 11.65 1.50 -9.61
C VAL A 56 11.89 2.42 -8.42
N GLY A 57 10.81 2.94 -7.84
CA GLY A 57 10.85 3.78 -6.65
C GLY A 57 11.20 5.26 -6.89
N GLN A 58 11.38 5.70 -8.14
CA GLN A 58 11.36 7.13 -8.43
C GLN A 58 9.98 7.72 -8.17
N VAL A 59 9.93 8.96 -7.72
CA VAL A 59 8.71 9.62 -7.27
C VAL A 59 8.64 11.03 -7.83
N LEU A 60 7.49 11.42 -8.34
CA LEU A 60 7.20 12.79 -8.71
C LEU A 60 5.78 13.16 -8.27
N LEU A 61 5.65 14.15 -7.41
CA LEU A 61 4.37 14.66 -6.95
C LEU A 61 3.97 15.88 -7.77
N LEU A 62 2.83 15.78 -8.44
CA LEU A 62 2.25 16.86 -9.23
C LEU A 62 1.09 17.48 -8.47
N HIS A 63 1.00 18.80 -8.49
CA HIS A 63 -0.10 19.56 -7.92
C HIS A 63 -0.97 20.14 -9.03
N ASN A 64 -2.27 20.19 -8.80
CA ASN A 64 -3.22 20.86 -9.70
C ASN A 64 -3.11 20.39 -11.16
N VAL A 65 -3.12 19.07 -11.39
CA VAL A 65 -3.16 18.52 -12.75
C VAL A 65 -4.49 18.92 -13.38
N PRO A 66 -4.47 19.53 -14.58
CA PRO A 66 -5.69 20.03 -15.23
C PRO A 66 -6.76 18.95 -15.43
N ASN A 67 -8.03 19.34 -15.35
CA ASN A 67 -9.18 18.48 -15.61
C ASN A 67 -9.27 17.22 -14.74
N THR A 68 -8.58 17.19 -13.59
CA THR A 68 -8.69 16.12 -12.59
C THR A 68 -9.42 16.60 -11.35
N LEU A 69 -10.11 15.70 -10.65
CA LEU A 69 -10.85 16.00 -9.42
C LEU A 69 -9.99 15.86 -8.15
N SER A 70 -8.75 15.45 -8.29
CA SER A 70 -7.81 15.29 -7.19
C SER A 70 -6.90 16.51 -7.02
N ASP A 71 -6.53 16.83 -5.78
CA ASP A 71 -5.61 17.95 -5.51
C ASP A 71 -4.19 17.65 -6.02
N ARG A 72 -3.81 16.38 -6.03
CA ARG A 72 -2.45 15.91 -6.35
C ARG A 72 -2.48 14.61 -7.16
N VAL A 73 -1.45 14.45 -7.99
CA VAL A 73 -1.15 13.18 -8.68
C VAL A 73 0.27 12.76 -8.33
N LEU A 74 0.42 11.58 -7.76
CA LEU A 74 1.71 10.98 -7.44
C LEU A 74 2.09 10.00 -8.55
N LEU A 75 3.16 10.33 -9.28
CA LEU A 75 3.76 9.43 -10.27
C LEU A 75 4.82 8.57 -9.60
N ILE A 76 4.72 7.26 -9.78
CA ILE A 76 5.68 6.29 -9.24
C ILE A 76 6.35 5.54 -10.39
N GLY A 77 7.69 5.51 -10.37
CA GLY A 77 8.47 4.69 -11.28
C GLY A 77 8.30 3.20 -10.99
N CYS A 78 7.87 2.45 -11.99
CA CYS A 78 7.57 1.02 -11.91
C CYS A 78 8.67 0.14 -12.53
N GLY A 79 9.74 0.74 -13.09
CA GLY A 79 10.76 0.03 -13.83
C GLY A 79 10.27 -0.51 -15.18
N LYS A 80 11.00 -1.45 -15.73
CA LYS A 80 10.63 -2.05 -17.02
C LYS A 80 9.42 -2.96 -16.86
N GLU A 81 8.40 -2.75 -17.68
CA GLU A 81 7.12 -3.48 -17.62
C GLU A 81 7.30 -5.01 -17.63
N ARG A 82 8.24 -5.53 -18.45
CA ARG A 82 8.50 -6.97 -18.58
C ARG A 82 9.23 -7.58 -17.37
N GLU A 83 9.84 -6.76 -16.53
CA GLU A 83 10.63 -7.18 -15.37
C GLU A 83 9.86 -6.97 -14.03
N LEU A 84 8.60 -6.51 -14.09
CA LEU A 84 7.79 -6.24 -12.91
C LEU A 84 7.34 -7.57 -12.25
N GLY A 85 8.04 -7.95 -11.20
CA GLY A 85 7.74 -9.10 -10.36
C GLY A 85 7.43 -8.71 -8.92
N ASP A 86 7.30 -9.71 -8.05
CA ASP A 86 6.88 -9.56 -6.66
C ASP A 86 7.72 -8.53 -5.87
N GLN A 87 9.05 -8.65 -5.95
CA GLN A 87 9.95 -7.77 -5.21
C GLN A 87 9.88 -6.31 -5.67
N GLN A 88 9.78 -6.08 -6.99
CA GLN A 88 9.63 -4.74 -7.53
C GLN A 88 8.29 -4.15 -7.12
N TYR A 89 7.21 -4.94 -7.21
CA TYR A 89 5.88 -4.52 -6.80
C TYR A 89 5.85 -4.12 -5.32
N HIS A 90 6.42 -4.94 -4.44
CA HIS A 90 6.56 -4.62 -3.01
C HIS A 90 7.29 -3.28 -2.79
N LYS A 91 8.44 -3.08 -3.44
CA LYS A 91 9.22 -1.83 -3.34
C LYS A 91 8.42 -0.61 -3.83
N ILE A 92 7.66 -0.75 -4.90
CA ILE A 92 6.81 0.30 -5.46
C ILE A 92 5.73 0.70 -4.46
N ILE A 93 5.00 -0.27 -3.90
CA ILE A 93 3.95 0.00 -2.91
C ILE A 93 4.53 0.61 -1.64
N ALA A 94 5.59 0.05 -1.08
CA ALA A 94 6.25 0.58 0.12
C ALA A 94 6.73 2.02 -0.08
N LYS A 95 7.35 2.33 -1.25
CA LYS A 95 7.78 3.68 -1.58
C LYS A 95 6.60 4.63 -1.74
N THR A 96 5.51 4.18 -2.35
CA THR A 96 4.28 4.95 -2.51
C THR A 96 3.70 5.35 -1.15
N VAL A 97 3.50 4.38 -0.27
CA VAL A 97 2.91 4.60 1.05
C VAL A 97 3.78 5.53 1.90
N LYS A 98 5.09 5.31 1.90
CA LYS A 98 6.02 6.19 2.60
C LYS A 98 5.93 7.63 2.07
N THR A 99 5.93 7.82 0.75
CA THR A 99 5.82 9.14 0.15
C THR A 99 4.49 9.82 0.49
N LEU A 100 3.37 9.09 0.40
CA LEU A 100 2.05 9.62 0.76
C LEU A 100 2.02 10.09 2.22
N ASN A 101 2.60 9.29 3.12
CA ASN A 101 2.67 9.64 4.54
C ASN A 101 3.50 10.92 4.78
N ASP A 102 4.58 11.10 4.03
CA ASP A 102 5.45 12.29 4.12
C ASP A 102 4.82 13.53 3.47
N THR A 103 3.90 13.38 2.50
CA THR A 103 3.27 14.51 1.78
C THR A 103 2.11 15.16 2.52
N GLY A 104 1.65 14.59 3.64
CA GLY A 104 0.48 15.07 4.38
C GLY A 104 -0.84 14.86 3.65
N SER A 105 -0.90 13.95 2.68
CA SER A 105 -2.15 13.49 2.07
C SER A 105 -2.82 12.50 3.00
N MET A 106 -3.97 12.86 3.59
CA MET A 106 -4.66 11.98 4.53
C MET A 106 -5.38 10.81 3.85
N GLU A 107 -5.66 10.93 2.56
CA GLU A 107 -6.28 9.88 1.76
C GLU A 107 -5.68 9.82 0.35
N ALA A 108 -5.66 8.62 -0.23
CA ALA A 108 -5.20 8.40 -1.60
C ALA A 108 -5.99 7.30 -2.31
N VAL A 109 -6.11 7.43 -3.63
CA VAL A 109 -6.59 6.36 -4.53
C VAL A 109 -5.40 5.84 -5.32
N CYS A 110 -5.13 4.54 -5.22
CA CYS A 110 -3.95 3.89 -5.75
C CYS A 110 -4.30 2.96 -6.92
N PHE A 111 -3.84 3.30 -8.11
CA PHE A 111 -4.01 2.53 -9.33
C PHE A 111 -2.87 1.54 -9.61
N LEU A 112 -1.92 1.38 -8.70
CA LEU A 112 -0.79 0.46 -8.87
C LEU A 112 -1.20 -1.02 -8.79
N THR A 113 -2.35 -1.32 -8.21
CA THR A 113 -2.96 -2.67 -8.20
C THR A 113 -3.46 -3.12 -9.58
N GLU A 114 -3.57 -2.19 -10.55
CA GLU A 114 -3.90 -2.49 -11.94
C GLU A 114 -2.67 -2.82 -12.80
N LEU A 115 -1.46 -2.64 -12.26
CA LEU A 115 -0.22 -2.98 -12.96
C LEU A 115 -0.17 -4.47 -13.33
N ASN A 116 0.45 -4.78 -14.47
CA ASN A 116 0.69 -6.14 -14.89
C ASN A 116 1.91 -6.72 -14.18
N VAL A 117 1.69 -7.39 -13.04
CA VAL A 117 2.74 -8.10 -12.29
C VAL A 117 2.83 -9.53 -12.81
N LYS A 118 4.04 -9.98 -13.13
CA LYS A 118 4.27 -11.28 -13.77
C LYS A 118 3.72 -12.45 -12.96
N GLY A 119 2.74 -13.17 -13.53
CA GLY A 119 2.13 -14.36 -12.92
C GLY A 119 1.23 -14.06 -11.71
N ARG A 120 0.76 -12.81 -11.54
CA ARG A 120 -0.06 -12.40 -10.41
C ARG A 120 -1.40 -11.82 -10.88
N ASP A 121 -2.48 -12.27 -10.21
CA ASP A 121 -3.84 -11.78 -10.41
C ASP A 121 -4.16 -10.52 -9.59
N SER A 122 -5.37 -10.01 -9.75
CA SER A 122 -5.83 -8.82 -9.02
C SER A 122 -5.96 -9.09 -7.52
N GLN A 123 -6.35 -10.29 -7.11
CA GLN A 123 -6.47 -10.67 -5.70
C GLN A 123 -5.10 -10.61 -5.01
N TRP A 124 -4.09 -11.25 -5.61
CA TRP A 124 -2.73 -11.22 -5.07
C TRP A 124 -2.21 -9.79 -4.95
N LYS A 125 -2.43 -8.94 -5.97
CA LYS A 125 -1.95 -7.56 -5.97
C LYS A 125 -2.58 -6.71 -4.88
N VAL A 126 -3.90 -6.81 -4.67
CA VAL A 126 -4.60 -6.09 -3.59
C VAL A 126 -4.12 -6.56 -2.22
N LYS A 127 -4.11 -7.89 -1.98
CA LYS A 127 -3.63 -8.48 -0.73
C LYS A 127 -2.21 -8.02 -0.40
N HIS A 128 -1.29 -8.17 -1.35
CA HIS A 128 0.12 -7.84 -1.16
C HIS A 128 0.36 -6.33 -1.01
N ALA A 129 -0.48 -5.48 -1.64
CA ALA A 129 -0.41 -4.03 -1.44
C ALA A 129 -0.76 -3.63 0.00
N VAL A 130 -1.75 -4.28 0.62
CA VAL A 130 -2.08 -4.06 2.04
C VAL A 130 -0.94 -4.51 2.94
N GLU A 131 -0.41 -5.72 2.73
CA GLU A 131 0.71 -6.26 3.49
C GLU A 131 1.94 -5.33 3.44
N ALA A 132 2.32 -4.88 2.24
CA ALA A 132 3.45 -3.97 2.04
C ALA A 132 3.21 -2.57 2.66
N ALA A 133 1.96 -2.08 2.64
CA ALA A 133 1.58 -0.82 3.26
C ALA A 133 1.72 -0.88 4.78
N GLU A 134 1.16 -1.91 5.42
CA GLU A 134 1.23 -2.10 6.87
C GLU A 134 2.66 -2.38 7.34
N GLU A 135 3.44 -3.13 6.57
CA GLU A 135 4.87 -3.34 6.86
C GLU A 135 5.65 -2.02 6.86
N CYS A 136 5.41 -1.17 5.87
CA CYS A 136 6.09 0.12 5.71
C CYS A 136 5.73 1.11 6.82
N LEU A 137 4.49 1.09 7.30
CA LEU A 137 3.97 1.99 8.32
C LEU A 137 4.15 1.48 9.74
N TYR A 138 4.64 0.25 9.89
CA TYR A 138 4.86 -0.34 11.20
C TYR A 138 5.82 0.49 12.04
N ARG A 139 5.40 0.79 13.27
CA ARG A 139 6.21 1.44 14.30
C ARG A 139 6.01 0.71 15.62
N PHE A 140 7.09 0.58 16.37
CA PHE A 140 7.06 0.11 17.74
C PHE A 140 7.35 1.29 18.68
N ASP A 141 6.30 1.85 19.25
CA ASP A 141 6.37 3.07 20.08
C ASP A 141 5.93 2.83 21.54
N GLU A 142 5.57 1.58 21.91
CA GLU A 142 5.03 1.23 23.23
C GLU A 142 5.95 1.59 24.41
N LEU A 143 7.27 1.60 24.17
CA LEU A 143 8.26 1.86 25.22
C LEU A 143 8.89 3.25 25.13
N LYS A 144 8.39 4.11 24.25
CA LYS A 144 8.89 5.48 24.12
C LYS A 144 8.08 6.42 24.99
N SER A 145 8.77 7.22 25.80
CA SER A 145 8.15 8.29 26.61
C SER A 145 7.51 9.39 25.75
N GLU A 146 8.07 9.64 24.57
CA GLU A 146 7.55 10.59 23.59
C GLU A 146 7.57 9.94 22.21
N ALA A 147 6.39 9.62 21.67
CA ALA A 147 6.26 9.21 20.28
C ALA A 147 6.20 10.46 19.39
N PRO A 148 7.00 10.56 18.31
CA PRO A 148 6.93 11.70 17.40
C PRO A 148 5.53 11.75 16.76
N ALA A 149 4.81 12.84 17.01
CA ALA A 149 3.50 13.08 16.42
C ALA A 149 3.65 13.41 14.93
N GLU A 150 3.07 12.59 14.06
CA GLU A 150 2.91 12.93 12.65
C GLU A 150 1.84 14.00 12.50
N ARG A 151 2.17 15.13 11.87
CA ARG A 151 1.25 16.27 11.73
C ARG A 151 0.00 15.95 10.91
N ARG A 152 0.09 15.10 9.90
CA ARG A 152 -1.03 14.66 9.04
C ARG A 152 -0.73 13.30 8.45
N PRO A 153 -0.86 12.21 9.22
CA PRO A 153 -0.56 10.87 8.72
C PRO A 153 -1.58 10.45 7.66
N LEU A 154 -1.13 9.61 6.75
CA LEU A 154 -2.01 8.91 5.83
C LEU A 154 -3.00 8.03 6.63
N ARG A 155 -4.29 8.20 6.39
CA ARG A 155 -5.35 7.52 7.15
C ARG A 155 -6.11 6.50 6.32
N LYS A 156 -6.16 6.74 4.99
CA LYS A 156 -6.98 5.94 4.08
C LYS A 156 -6.28 5.74 2.75
N ILE A 157 -6.24 4.49 2.30
CA ILE A 157 -5.86 4.13 0.93
C ILE A 157 -7.01 3.35 0.30
N THR A 158 -7.40 3.78 -0.89
CA THR A 158 -8.33 3.04 -1.74
C THR A 158 -7.55 2.42 -2.88
N PHE A 159 -7.49 1.09 -2.92
CA PHE A 159 -6.93 0.35 -4.05
C PHE A 159 -7.97 0.21 -5.16
N THR A 160 -7.52 0.14 -6.41
CA THR A 160 -8.42 0.00 -7.54
C THR A 160 -8.34 -1.39 -8.15
N VAL A 161 -9.42 -1.84 -8.74
CA VAL A 161 -9.47 -3.04 -9.57
C VAL A 161 -9.98 -2.66 -10.96
N PRO A 162 -9.48 -3.32 -12.04
CA PRO A 162 -9.78 -2.94 -13.41
C PRO A 162 -11.27 -2.97 -13.75
N THR A 163 -11.99 -3.94 -13.19
CA THR A 163 -13.40 -4.14 -13.50
C THR A 163 -14.27 -4.28 -12.25
N ARG A 164 -15.56 -3.92 -12.38
CA ARG A 164 -16.53 -4.14 -11.30
C ARG A 164 -16.73 -5.61 -10.93
N LYS A 165 -16.44 -6.53 -11.86
CA LYS A 165 -16.55 -7.97 -11.60
C LYS A 165 -15.50 -8.46 -10.59
N GLU A 166 -14.34 -7.81 -10.57
CA GLU A 166 -13.25 -8.12 -9.65
C GLU A 166 -13.39 -7.44 -8.27
N LEU A 167 -14.45 -6.63 -8.07
CA LEU A 167 -14.60 -5.87 -6.83
C LEU A 167 -14.73 -6.78 -5.61
N THR A 168 -15.64 -7.77 -5.66
CA THR A 168 -15.87 -8.71 -4.55
C THR A 168 -14.61 -9.52 -4.22
N GLU A 169 -13.87 -9.95 -5.26
CA GLU A 169 -12.60 -10.64 -5.09
C GLU A 169 -11.54 -9.73 -4.49
N GLY A 170 -11.52 -8.47 -4.91
CA GLY A 170 -10.65 -7.44 -4.34
C GLY A 170 -10.95 -7.13 -2.88
N GLU A 171 -12.21 -7.06 -2.48
CA GLU A 171 -12.64 -6.87 -1.10
C GLU A 171 -12.22 -8.06 -0.23
N THR A 172 -12.43 -9.29 -0.69
CA THR A 172 -11.96 -10.50 0.00
C THR A 172 -10.43 -10.51 0.15
N ALA A 173 -9.71 -10.15 -0.90
CA ALA A 173 -8.25 -10.08 -0.87
C ALA A 173 -7.74 -8.99 0.10
N LEU A 174 -8.45 -7.87 0.18
CA LEU A 174 -8.17 -6.78 1.11
C LEU A 174 -8.31 -7.26 2.56
N GLU A 175 -9.41 -7.93 2.90
CA GLU A 175 -9.64 -8.51 4.24
C GLU A 175 -8.55 -9.52 4.61
N GLN A 176 -8.18 -10.41 3.69
CA GLN A 176 -7.08 -11.35 3.89
C GLN A 176 -5.75 -10.64 4.13
N GLY A 177 -5.45 -9.58 3.37
CA GLY A 177 -4.24 -8.78 3.56
C GLY A 177 -4.19 -8.10 4.93
N ILE A 178 -5.31 -7.56 5.39
CA ILE A 178 -5.44 -6.95 6.72
C ILE A 178 -5.20 -8.00 7.83
N CYS A 179 -5.79 -9.18 7.71
CA CYS A 179 -5.61 -10.26 8.68
C CYS A 179 -4.14 -10.71 8.76
N VAL A 180 -3.48 -10.93 7.60
CA VAL A 180 -2.06 -11.31 7.55
C VAL A 180 -1.17 -10.22 8.15
N ALA A 181 -1.38 -8.96 7.76
CA ALA A 181 -0.62 -7.82 8.26
C ALA A 181 -0.78 -7.64 9.78
N SER A 182 -2.00 -7.86 10.31
CA SER A 182 -2.27 -7.84 11.75
C SER A 182 -1.49 -8.92 12.50
N GLY A 183 -1.45 -10.14 11.96
CA GLY A 183 -0.65 -11.24 12.52
C GLY A 183 0.86 -10.92 12.51
N VAL A 184 1.37 -10.41 11.40
CA VAL A 184 2.77 -9.99 11.29
C VAL A 184 3.10 -8.87 12.27
N LYS A 185 2.20 -7.87 12.39
CA LYS A 185 2.35 -6.78 13.37
C LYS A 185 2.45 -7.34 14.79
N LYS A 186 1.54 -8.24 15.19
CA LYS A 186 1.54 -8.88 16.51
C LYS A 186 2.86 -9.60 16.79
N CYS A 187 3.36 -10.38 15.83
CA CYS A 187 4.65 -11.05 15.97
C CYS A 187 5.81 -10.05 16.14
N ARG A 188 5.80 -8.95 15.39
CA ARG A 188 6.83 -7.90 15.51
C ARG A 188 6.76 -7.17 16.85
N ASP A 189 5.55 -6.87 17.33
CA ASP A 189 5.35 -6.24 18.64
C ASP A 189 5.93 -7.13 19.74
N LEU A 190 5.60 -8.43 19.76
CA LEU A 190 6.15 -9.39 20.72
C LEU A 190 7.68 -9.51 20.63
N GLY A 191 8.24 -9.54 19.40
CA GLY A 191 9.68 -9.63 19.18
C GLY A 191 10.45 -8.36 19.58
N ASN A 192 9.80 -7.20 19.63
CA ASN A 192 10.41 -5.94 20.03
C ASN A 192 10.30 -5.65 21.54
N LEU A 193 9.46 -6.40 22.26
CA LEU A 193 9.37 -6.28 23.72
C LEU A 193 10.62 -6.84 24.41
N PRO A 194 11.14 -6.19 25.45
CA PRO A 194 12.27 -6.70 26.23
C PRO A 194 11.86 -7.90 27.08
N GLY A 195 12.84 -8.75 27.43
CA GLY A 195 12.61 -10.02 28.12
C GLY A 195 11.99 -9.93 29.52
N ASN A 196 12.06 -8.76 30.16
CA ASN A 196 11.38 -8.50 31.43
C ASN A 196 9.86 -8.28 31.28
N ILE A 197 9.38 -8.00 30.04
CA ILE A 197 7.96 -7.92 29.71
C ILE A 197 7.53 -9.17 28.95
N CYS A 198 8.22 -9.50 27.85
CA CYS A 198 7.92 -10.67 27.02
C CYS A 198 8.60 -11.92 27.61
N HIS A 199 8.05 -12.42 28.70
CA HIS A 199 8.44 -13.68 29.34
C HIS A 199 7.45 -14.81 28.98
N PRO A 200 7.75 -16.09 29.29
CA PRO A 200 6.91 -17.22 28.86
C PRO A 200 5.44 -17.12 29.27
N THR A 201 5.14 -16.64 30.48
CA THR A 201 3.76 -16.45 30.93
C THR A 201 3.03 -15.39 30.10
N TYR A 202 3.69 -14.26 29.82
CA TYR A 202 3.13 -13.21 28.97
C TYR A 202 2.82 -13.74 27.54
N LEU A 203 3.72 -14.57 26.97
CA LEU A 203 3.48 -15.19 25.66
C LEU A 203 2.27 -16.13 25.69
N ALA A 204 2.09 -16.89 26.77
CA ALA A 204 0.91 -17.75 26.94
C ALA A 204 -0.38 -16.92 27.00
N GLU A 205 -0.41 -15.83 27.79
CA GLU A 205 -1.52 -14.89 27.86
C GLU A 205 -1.86 -14.27 26.50
N GLN A 206 -0.83 -13.89 25.71
CA GLN A 206 -1.02 -13.36 24.38
C GLN A 206 -1.57 -14.41 23.40
N ALA A 207 -1.20 -15.67 23.56
CA ALA A 207 -1.73 -16.77 22.76
C ALA A 207 -3.19 -17.07 23.12
N GLU A 208 -3.55 -17.06 24.39
CA GLU A 208 -4.94 -17.19 24.87
C GLU A 208 -5.81 -16.06 24.32
N ALA A 209 -5.37 -14.81 24.45
CA ALA A 209 -6.07 -13.64 23.91
C ALA A 209 -6.25 -13.69 22.38
N LEU A 210 -5.34 -14.33 21.65
CA LEU A 210 -5.47 -14.54 20.21
C LEU A 210 -6.47 -15.66 19.88
N ALA A 211 -6.60 -16.66 20.75
CA ALA A 211 -7.52 -17.78 20.54
C ALA A 211 -9.00 -17.40 20.74
N GLU A 212 -9.31 -16.47 21.65
CA GLU A 212 -10.68 -16.04 21.97
C GLU A 212 -11.50 -15.60 20.74
N PRO A 213 -11.04 -14.68 19.89
CA PRO A 213 -11.83 -14.21 18.74
C PRO A 213 -11.95 -15.22 17.60
N VAL A 214 -11.11 -16.26 17.55
CA VAL A 214 -11.08 -17.25 16.46
C VAL A 214 -11.58 -18.62 16.88
N SER A 215 -12.13 -18.77 18.10
CA SER A 215 -12.70 -20.04 18.63
C SER A 215 -11.73 -21.23 18.59
N TYR A 216 -10.44 -21.02 18.72
CA TYR A 216 -9.49 -22.14 18.94
C TYR A 216 -9.65 -22.65 20.36
N THR A 217 -10.09 -23.90 20.50
CA THR A 217 -10.28 -24.54 21.81
C THR A 217 -8.98 -24.98 22.48
N HIS A 218 -7.88 -25.12 21.72
CA HIS A 218 -6.58 -25.55 22.24
C HIS A 218 -5.41 -24.98 21.44
N LEU A 219 -4.47 -24.33 22.12
CA LEU A 219 -3.10 -24.11 21.66
C LEU A 219 -2.20 -25.09 22.41
N THR A 220 -1.76 -26.15 21.76
CA THR A 220 -0.73 -27.02 22.32
C THR A 220 0.63 -26.54 21.86
N LEU A 221 1.45 -26.05 22.80
CA LEU A 221 2.87 -25.89 22.56
C LEU A 221 3.52 -27.28 22.53
N PRO A 222 4.42 -27.60 21.58
CA PRO A 222 5.15 -28.85 21.62
C PRO A 222 5.99 -28.87 22.89
N THR A 223 5.68 -29.80 23.78
CA THR A 223 6.51 -30.08 24.97
C THR A 223 7.80 -30.72 24.47
N ILE A 224 8.91 -30.03 24.55
CA ILE A 224 10.23 -30.62 24.37
C ILE A 224 10.50 -31.37 25.66
N ALA A 225 10.45 -32.71 25.59
CA ALA A 225 10.88 -33.60 26.67
C ALA A 225 12.39 -33.65 26.72
#